data_5c80a2cc3106f004fad0ab9ee39eb385
#
_entry.id   5c80a2cc3106f004fad0ab9ee39eb385
#
_cell.length_a   1.000
_cell.length_b   1.000
_cell.length_c   1.000
_cell.angle_alpha   90.00
_cell.angle_beta   90.00
_cell.angle_gamma   90.00
#
_symmetry.space_group_name_H-M   'P 1'
#
loop_
_entity.id
_entity.type
_entity.pdbx_description
1 polymer ?
#
loop_
_entity_poly.entity_id
_entity_poly.type
_entity_poly.pdbx_seq_one_letter_code
_entity_poly.pdbx_strand_id
1 'polypeptide(L)'
;MLRVPRFHEKKRKEKERKKIDKIDQQIFKLIRKRTIVVKKMLSLKKYKHEIVDHKRINEILLTLKRKSIQNKIDPKITKRIWKSMISVS
;
A
#
# COMPACT_ATOMS: atom_id res chain seq x y z
N MET A 1 0.03 8.72 -37.66
CA MET A 1 0.17 7.29 -38.01
C MET A 1 0.34 6.47 -36.75
N LEU A 2 -0.62 5.61 -36.49
CA LEU A 2 -0.58 4.76 -35.32
C LEU A 2 0.46 3.64 -35.50
N ARG A 3 1.46 3.62 -34.65
CA ARG A 3 2.46 2.58 -34.65
C ARG A 3 1.92 1.31 -34.02
N VAL A 4 1.86 0.22 -34.78
CA VAL A 4 1.48 -1.07 -34.26
C VAL A 4 2.70 -1.66 -33.51
N PRO A 5 2.57 -2.09 -32.25
CA PRO A 5 3.67 -2.72 -31.54
C PRO A 5 4.16 -3.98 -32.26
N ARG A 6 5.46 -4.13 -32.37
CA ARG A 6 6.06 -5.35 -32.88
C ARG A 6 5.82 -6.51 -31.93
N PHE A 7 5.84 -7.73 -32.42
CA PHE A 7 5.58 -8.93 -31.65
C PHE A 7 6.45 -9.04 -30.37
N HIS A 8 7.74 -8.72 -30.45
CA HIS A 8 8.61 -8.78 -29.28
C HIS A 8 8.37 -7.65 -28.26
N GLU A 9 7.90 -6.46 -28.70
CA GLU A 9 7.48 -5.39 -27.82
C GLU A 9 6.24 -5.79 -27.02
N LYS A 10 5.29 -6.46 -27.68
CA LYS A 10 4.09 -7.00 -27.05
C LYS A 10 4.42 -8.07 -26.01
N LYS A 11 5.34 -8.97 -26.31
CA LYS A 11 5.84 -9.98 -25.36
C LYS A 11 6.51 -9.37 -24.15
N ARG A 12 7.34 -8.34 -24.33
CA ARG A 12 7.98 -7.61 -23.23
C ARG A 12 6.94 -6.99 -22.32
N LYS A 13 5.92 -6.37 -22.88
CA LYS A 13 4.81 -5.75 -22.13
C LYS A 13 4.06 -6.78 -21.30
N GLU A 14 3.76 -7.94 -21.87
CA GLU A 14 3.12 -9.04 -21.16
C GLU A 14 3.99 -9.59 -20.04
N LYS A 15 5.28 -9.72 -20.26
CA LYS A 15 6.24 -10.16 -19.25
C LYS A 15 6.27 -9.18 -18.05
N GLU A 16 6.30 -7.89 -18.31
CA GLU A 16 6.27 -6.88 -17.28
C GLU A 16 4.92 -6.86 -16.52
N ARG A 17 3.81 -7.05 -17.23
CA ARG A 17 2.50 -7.19 -16.58
C ARG A 17 2.44 -8.39 -15.64
N LYS A 18 3.01 -9.51 -16.01
CA LYS A 18 3.10 -10.69 -15.13
C LYS A 18 3.89 -10.39 -13.85
N LYS A 19 4.97 -9.60 -13.97
CA LYS A 19 5.75 -9.15 -12.80
C LYS A 19 4.89 -8.27 -11.90
N ILE A 20 4.16 -7.33 -12.47
CA ILE A 20 3.24 -6.45 -11.73
C ILE A 20 2.18 -7.28 -11.02
N ASP A 21 1.58 -8.25 -11.70
CA ASP A 21 0.56 -9.11 -11.11
C ASP A 21 1.07 -9.90 -9.90
N LYS A 22 2.31 -10.40 -9.97
CA LYS A 22 2.95 -11.08 -8.84
C LYS A 22 3.17 -10.14 -7.65
N ILE A 23 3.63 -8.92 -7.94
CA ILE A 23 3.83 -7.90 -6.91
C ILE A 23 2.48 -7.54 -6.27
N ASP A 24 1.45 -7.34 -7.07
CA ASP A 24 0.11 -7.02 -6.58
C ASP A 24 -0.46 -8.13 -5.69
N GLN A 25 -0.22 -9.39 -6.03
CA GLN A 25 -0.59 -10.52 -5.17
C GLN A 25 0.13 -10.48 -3.83
N GLN A 26 1.41 -10.12 -3.82
CA GLN A 26 2.18 -9.97 -2.58
C GLN A 26 1.65 -8.81 -1.73
N ILE A 27 1.35 -7.68 -2.36
CA ILE A 27 0.73 -6.53 -1.68
C ILE A 27 -0.61 -6.94 -1.08
N PHE A 28 -1.44 -7.63 -1.83
CA PHE A 28 -2.75 -8.10 -1.35
C PHE A 28 -2.61 -9.00 -0.12
N LYS A 29 -1.70 -9.95 -0.15
CA LYS A 29 -1.42 -10.85 0.99
C LYS A 29 -0.97 -10.07 2.23
N LEU A 30 -0.13 -9.05 2.03
CA LEU A 30 0.36 -8.21 3.12
C LEU A 30 -0.75 -7.34 3.69
N ILE A 31 -1.62 -6.79 2.86
CA ILE A 31 -2.81 -6.05 3.30
C ILE A 31 -3.72 -6.96 4.13
N ARG A 32 -3.94 -8.19 3.70
CA ARG A 32 -4.72 -9.17 4.45
C ARG A 32 -4.12 -9.44 5.83
N LYS A 33 -2.80 -9.70 5.88
CA LYS A 33 -2.10 -9.92 7.15
C LYS A 33 -2.24 -8.73 8.08
N ARG A 34 -2.03 -7.53 7.55
CA ARG A 34 -2.17 -6.30 8.33
C ARG A 34 -3.59 -6.14 8.86
N THR A 35 -4.59 -6.39 8.04
CA THR A 35 -6.00 -6.30 8.42
C THR A 35 -6.32 -7.26 9.57
N ILE A 36 -5.83 -8.49 9.52
CA ILE A 36 -6.03 -9.48 10.58
C ILE A 36 -5.40 -9.02 11.89
N VAL A 37 -4.17 -8.53 11.84
CA VAL A 37 -3.46 -8.05 13.04
C VAL A 37 -4.12 -6.81 13.62
N VAL A 38 -4.55 -5.87 12.77
CA VAL A 38 -5.26 -4.66 13.22
C VAL A 38 -6.57 -5.03 13.90
N LYS A 39 -7.36 -5.93 13.32
CA LYS A 39 -8.60 -6.40 13.94
C LYS A 39 -8.36 -7.05 15.30
N LYS A 40 -7.31 -7.83 15.40
CA LYS A 40 -6.91 -8.45 16.66
C LYS A 40 -6.54 -7.39 17.70
N MET A 41 -5.76 -6.39 17.30
CA MET A 41 -5.39 -5.30 18.19
C MET A 41 -6.60 -4.49 18.64
N LEU A 42 -7.54 -4.20 17.75
CA LEU A 42 -8.77 -3.50 18.08
C LEU A 42 -9.64 -4.27 19.06
N SER A 43 -9.67 -5.61 18.95
CA SER A 43 -10.41 -6.46 19.88
C SER A 43 -9.84 -6.45 21.30
N LEU A 44 -8.55 -6.09 21.45
CA LEU A 44 -7.87 -6.00 22.73
C LEU A 44 -8.05 -4.62 23.42
N LYS A 45 -8.55 -3.63 22.67
CA LYS A 45 -8.80 -2.30 23.22
C LYS A 45 -10.11 -2.25 24.01
N LYS A 46 -10.02 -1.75 25.21
CA LYS A 46 -11.14 -1.73 26.16
C LYS A 46 -12.19 -0.67 25.84
N TYR A 47 -11.76 0.48 25.28
CA TYR A 47 -12.63 1.63 25.01
C TYR A 47 -12.43 2.12 23.57
N LYS A 48 -13.53 2.62 22.97
CA LYS A 48 -13.49 3.11 21.58
C LYS A 48 -12.48 4.23 21.33
N HIS A 49 -12.28 5.12 22.30
CA HIS A 49 -11.33 6.22 22.15
C HIS A 49 -9.86 5.76 22.08
N GLU A 50 -9.57 4.52 22.49
CA GLU A 50 -8.25 3.92 22.34
C GLU A 50 -7.99 3.47 20.91
N ILE A 51 -9.02 3.34 20.07
CA ILE A 51 -8.91 2.90 18.69
C ILE A 51 -8.27 3.97 17.79
N VAL A 52 -8.61 5.24 18.07
CA VAL A 52 -8.08 6.38 17.30
C VAL A 52 -6.93 7.03 18.06
N ASP A 53 -5.73 6.80 17.56
CA ASP A 53 -4.52 7.41 18.10
C ASP A 53 -3.91 8.35 17.06
N HIS A 54 -4.28 9.63 17.15
CA HIS A 54 -3.82 10.65 16.22
C HIS A 54 -2.30 10.83 16.24
N LYS A 55 -1.68 10.71 17.39
CA LYS A 55 -0.22 10.78 17.52
C LYS A 55 0.44 9.65 16.73
N ARG A 56 -0.06 8.45 16.88
CA ARG A 56 0.44 7.26 16.16
C ARG A 56 0.24 7.40 14.65
N ILE A 57 -0.92 7.88 14.21
CA ILE A 57 -1.21 8.10 12.80
C ILE A 57 -0.23 9.13 12.21
N ASN A 58 0.01 10.23 12.89
CA ASN A 58 0.96 11.24 12.42
C ASN A 58 2.38 10.69 12.34
N GLU A 59 2.82 9.91 13.32
CA GLU A 59 4.13 9.24 13.27
C GLU A 59 4.26 8.32 12.07
N ILE A 60 3.24 7.52 11.79
CA ILE A 60 3.22 6.63 10.62
C ILE A 60 3.35 7.43 9.33
N LEU A 61 2.55 8.48 9.18
CA LEU A 61 2.53 9.29 7.95
C LEU A 61 3.85 10.04 7.73
N LEU A 62 4.47 10.57 8.79
CA LEU A 62 5.78 11.21 8.68
C LEU A 62 6.88 10.21 8.32
N THR A 63 6.87 9.04 8.92
CA THR A 63 7.82 7.98 8.61
C THR A 63 7.68 7.54 7.15
N LEU A 64 6.45 7.37 6.68
CA LEU A 64 6.17 6.99 5.30
C LEU A 64 6.61 8.05 4.30
N LYS A 65 6.39 9.31 4.61
CA LYS A 65 6.84 10.41 3.76
C LYS A 65 8.35 10.37 3.56
N ARG A 66 9.10 10.23 4.67
CA ARG A 66 10.56 10.15 4.64
C ARG A 66 11.06 8.94 3.86
N LYS A 67 10.50 7.76 4.14
CA LYS A 67 10.86 6.51 3.45
C LYS A 67 10.54 6.57 1.97
N SER A 68 9.39 7.16 1.61
CA SER A 68 9.00 7.33 0.22
C SER A 68 9.99 8.15 -0.55
N ILE A 69 10.40 9.29 0.00
CA ILE A 69 11.40 10.16 -0.63
C ILE A 69 12.73 9.42 -0.78
N GLN A 70 13.17 8.72 0.24
CA GLN A 70 14.43 7.95 0.21
C GLN A 70 14.40 6.83 -0.84
N ASN A 71 13.25 6.24 -1.10
CA ASN A 71 13.07 5.12 -2.04
C ASN A 71 12.51 5.54 -3.38
N LYS A 72 12.49 6.84 -3.68
CA LYS A 72 12.00 7.39 -4.96
C LYS A 72 10.55 7.00 -5.27
N ILE A 73 9.73 6.94 -4.24
CA ILE A 73 8.30 6.73 -4.34
C ILE A 73 7.62 8.07 -4.10
N ASP A 74 6.60 8.41 -4.89
CA ASP A 74 5.83 9.62 -4.66
C ASP A 74 5.14 9.55 -3.30
N PRO A 75 5.46 10.46 -2.35
CA PRO A 75 4.84 10.45 -1.02
C PRO A 75 3.32 10.60 -1.03
N LYS A 76 2.76 11.21 -2.07
CA LYS A 76 1.31 11.35 -2.22
C LYS A 76 0.63 10.00 -2.42
N ILE A 77 1.28 9.08 -3.12
CA ILE A 77 0.76 7.72 -3.35
C ILE A 77 0.76 6.92 -2.06
N THR A 78 1.89 6.88 -1.37
CA THR A 78 2.00 6.16 -0.08
C THR A 78 1.07 6.74 0.97
N LYS A 79 0.97 8.03 1.08
CA LYS A 79 0.05 8.71 1.99
C LYS A 79 -1.40 8.30 1.72
N ARG A 80 -1.80 8.28 0.46
CA ARG A 80 -3.17 7.92 0.05
C ARG A 80 -3.49 6.46 0.40
N ILE A 81 -2.56 5.56 0.13
CA ILE A 81 -2.69 4.14 0.47
C ILE A 81 -2.85 3.94 1.98
N TRP A 82 -1.95 4.52 2.78
CA TRP A 82 -1.99 4.37 4.24
C TRP A 82 -3.19 5.04 4.88
N LYS A 83 -3.59 6.21 4.40
CA LYS A 83 -4.82 6.84 4.86
C LYS A 83 -6.05 5.95 4.63
N SER A 84 -6.12 5.28 3.47
CA SER A 84 -7.21 4.35 3.19
C SER A 84 -7.20 3.16 4.15
N MET A 85 -6.03 2.62 4.45
CA MET A 85 -5.90 1.50 5.40
C MET A 85 -6.23 1.92 6.84
N ILE A 86 -5.84 3.11 7.25
CA ILE A 86 -6.06 3.62 8.60
C ILE A 86 -7.52 3.97 8.83
N SER A 87 -8.20 4.55 7.83
CA SER A 87 -9.58 5.02 7.96
C SER A 87 -10.62 3.91 8.08
N VAL A 88 -10.25 2.67 7.81
CA VAL A 88 -11.16 1.51 7.86
C VAL A 88 -11.27 0.91 9.27
N SER A 89 -10.59 1.43 10.22
CA SER A 89 -10.63 0.93 11.60
C SER A 89 -11.92 1.30 12.33
#